data_ee456234f259d5a98588a171e2ad3ee8
#
_entry.id   ee456234f259d5a98588a171e2ad3ee8
#
_cell.length_a   1.000
_cell.length_b   1.000
_cell.length_c   1.000
_cell.angle_alpha   90.00
_cell.angle_beta   90.00
_cell.angle_gamma   90.00
#
_symmetry.space_group_name_H-M   'P 1'
#
loop_
_entity.id
_entity.type
_entity.pdbx_description
1 polymer ?
#
loop_
_entity_poly.entity_id
_entity_poly.type
_entity_poly.pdbx_seq_one_letter_code
_entity_poly.pdbx_strand_id
1 'polypeptide(L)'
;GKIYKAFGQPEYVKEYWETHQEQIQPLTRNTITGLPAMYDELAQIREGVMAMDREENELGVSCIAVPVFDIHHRVPYAISISLSTSRLKQIGEKNLLKPLRETAEAISNELGFTLRV
;
A
#
# COMPACT_ATOMS: atom_id res chain seq x y z
N GLY A 1 6.07 1.77 0.22
CA GLY A 1 6.22 1.30 -1.00
C GLY A 1 5.19 0.53 -1.79
N LYS A 2 4.34 -0.31 -1.19
CA LYS A 2 3.42 -1.18 -1.97
C LYS A 2 2.41 -0.37 -2.80
N ILE A 3 1.90 0.74 -2.29
CA ILE A 3 0.94 1.58 -3.03
C ILE A 3 1.56 2.06 -4.35
N TYR A 4 2.78 2.58 -4.32
CA TYR A 4 3.44 3.05 -5.52
C TYR A 4 3.75 1.92 -6.50
N LYS A 5 4.11 0.74 -5.99
CA LYS A 5 4.35 -0.45 -6.84
C LYS A 5 3.06 -0.92 -7.50
N ALA A 6 1.94 -0.89 -6.75
CA ALA A 6 0.65 -1.37 -7.25
C ALA A 6 0.07 -0.48 -8.34
N PHE A 7 0.21 0.84 -8.21
CA PHE A 7 -0.41 1.82 -9.11
C PHE A 7 0.58 2.46 -10.10
N GLY A 8 1.86 2.09 -10.01
CA GLY A 8 2.88 2.52 -10.96
C GLY A 8 2.95 1.62 -12.19
N GLN A 9 4.03 1.77 -12.97
CA GLN A 9 4.24 0.94 -14.16
C GLN A 9 4.62 -0.49 -13.74
N PRO A 10 3.95 -1.52 -14.30
CA PRO A 10 4.20 -2.92 -13.93
C PRO A 10 5.66 -3.36 -14.13
N GLU A 11 6.32 -2.85 -15.17
CA GLU A 11 7.72 -3.19 -15.51
C GLU A 11 8.68 -2.78 -14.39
N TYR A 12 8.35 -1.72 -13.65
CA TYR A 12 9.19 -1.20 -12.58
C TYR A 12 9.38 -2.21 -11.45
N VAL A 13 8.35 -2.98 -11.12
CA VAL A 13 8.41 -3.98 -10.05
C VAL A 13 9.38 -5.10 -10.41
N LYS A 14 9.30 -5.61 -11.64
CA LYS A 14 10.21 -6.65 -12.13
C LYS A 14 11.64 -6.15 -12.16
N GLU A 15 11.86 -4.96 -12.71
CA GLU A 15 13.19 -4.34 -12.78
C GLU A 15 13.77 -4.14 -11.37
N TYR A 16 12.98 -3.67 -10.44
CA TYR A 16 13.41 -3.51 -9.04
C TYR A 16 13.88 -4.84 -8.45
N TRP A 17 13.10 -5.92 -8.66
CA TRP A 17 13.47 -7.25 -8.16
C TRP A 17 14.76 -7.76 -8.77
N GLU A 18 14.94 -7.56 -10.07
CA GLU A 18 16.15 -8.01 -10.78
C GLU A 18 17.40 -7.23 -10.35
N THR A 19 17.27 -5.93 -10.11
CA THR A 19 18.41 -5.06 -9.79
C THR A 19 18.75 -4.98 -8.30
N HIS A 20 17.80 -5.30 -7.42
CA HIS A 20 17.95 -5.16 -5.98
C HIS A 20 17.85 -6.49 -5.21
N GLN A 21 18.18 -7.61 -5.85
CA GLN A 21 18.06 -8.94 -5.23
C GLN A 21 18.77 -9.05 -3.89
N GLU A 22 19.95 -8.46 -3.77
CA GLU A 22 20.74 -8.50 -2.52
C GLU A 22 20.08 -7.72 -1.38
N GLN A 23 19.26 -6.73 -1.71
CA GLN A 23 18.58 -5.89 -0.74
C GLN A 23 17.20 -6.44 -0.35
N ILE A 24 16.66 -7.37 -1.13
CA ILE A 24 15.38 -8.01 -0.84
C ILE A 24 15.63 -9.15 0.13
N GLN A 25 15.52 -8.85 1.41
CA GLN A 25 15.80 -9.79 2.50
C GLN A 25 14.56 -9.94 3.39
N PRO A 26 14.37 -11.12 3.99
CA PRO A 26 13.28 -11.32 4.94
C PRO A 26 13.61 -10.59 6.25
N LEU A 27 12.96 -9.44 6.46
CA LEU A 27 13.09 -8.68 7.71
C LEU A 27 12.31 -9.36 8.83
N THR A 28 11.21 -10.00 8.49
CA THR A 28 10.41 -10.86 9.38
C THR A 28 10.00 -12.11 8.58
N ARG A 29 9.35 -13.06 9.26
CA ARG A 29 8.77 -14.23 8.57
C ARG A 29 7.65 -13.87 7.59
N ASN A 30 7.10 -12.66 7.68
CA ASN A 30 5.98 -12.21 6.84
C ASN A 30 6.44 -11.38 5.65
N THR A 31 7.71 -11.02 5.55
CA THR A 31 8.24 -10.21 4.45
C THR A 31 8.06 -10.93 3.11
N ILE A 32 7.50 -10.22 2.12
CA ILE A 32 7.34 -10.76 0.78
C ILE A 32 8.66 -10.55 0.03
N THR A 33 9.35 -11.65 -0.26
CA THR A 33 10.65 -11.64 -0.96
C THR A 33 10.57 -12.18 -2.37
N GLY A 34 9.54 -12.96 -2.71
CA GLY A 34 9.34 -13.54 -4.03
C GLY A 34 8.53 -12.64 -4.95
N LEU A 35 8.97 -12.52 -6.20
CA LEU A 35 8.28 -11.71 -7.20
C LEU A 35 6.85 -12.18 -7.51
N PRO A 36 6.58 -13.50 -7.69
CA PRO A 36 5.20 -13.95 -7.91
C PRO A 36 4.26 -13.59 -6.77
N ALA A 37 4.70 -13.77 -5.53
CA ALA A 37 3.90 -13.41 -4.35
C ALA A 37 3.66 -11.90 -4.30
N MET A 38 4.65 -11.10 -4.68
CA MET A 38 4.48 -9.65 -4.75
C MET A 38 3.47 -9.25 -5.82
N TYR A 39 3.48 -9.88 -6.99
CA TYR A 39 2.48 -9.62 -8.03
C TYR A 39 1.05 -9.91 -7.54
N ASP A 40 0.85 -11.00 -6.81
CA ASP A 40 -0.45 -11.33 -6.23
C ASP A 40 -0.89 -10.27 -5.21
N GLU A 41 0.01 -9.85 -4.36
CA GLU A 41 -0.24 -8.78 -3.37
C GLU A 41 -0.63 -7.46 -4.06
N LEU A 42 0.12 -7.07 -5.10
CA LEU A 42 -0.14 -5.83 -5.82
C LEU A 42 -1.49 -5.87 -6.56
N ALA A 43 -1.88 -7.03 -7.09
CA ALA A 43 -3.19 -7.18 -7.71
C ALA A 43 -4.32 -6.97 -6.70
N GLN A 44 -4.18 -7.51 -5.50
CA GLN A 44 -5.15 -7.31 -4.43
C GLN A 44 -5.22 -5.85 -3.99
N ILE A 45 -4.08 -5.17 -3.92
CA ILE A 45 -4.01 -3.74 -3.58
C ILE A 45 -4.75 -2.90 -4.62
N ARG A 46 -4.54 -3.17 -5.92
CA ARG A 46 -5.26 -2.46 -6.98
C ARG A 46 -6.77 -2.68 -6.90
N GLU A 47 -7.19 -3.89 -6.61
CA GLU A 47 -8.61 -4.22 -6.49
C GLU A 47 -9.26 -3.56 -5.27
N GLY A 48 -8.61 -3.64 -4.11
CA GLY A 48 -9.12 -3.08 -2.85
C GLY A 48 -8.83 -1.60 -2.66
N VAL A 49 -7.95 -1.01 -3.45
CA VAL A 49 -7.48 0.39 -3.34
C VAL A 49 -6.95 0.68 -1.93
N MET A 50 -6.23 -0.26 -1.36
CA MET A 50 -5.60 -0.14 -0.04
C MET A 50 -4.50 -1.19 0.10
N ALA A 51 -3.52 -0.91 0.91
CA ALA A 51 -2.43 -1.82 1.21
C ALA A 51 -2.30 -2.06 2.71
N MET A 52 -1.97 -3.29 3.06
CA MET A 52 -1.65 -3.66 4.44
C MET A 52 -0.20 -4.12 4.52
N ASP A 53 0.48 -3.65 5.56
CA ASP A 53 1.73 -4.23 6.02
C ASP A 53 1.42 -4.99 7.31
N ARG A 54 1.43 -6.32 7.23
CA ARG A 54 1.10 -7.20 8.37
C ARG A 54 2.39 -7.75 8.97
N GLU A 55 3.11 -6.91 9.72
CA GLU A 55 4.37 -7.28 10.37
C GLU A 55 5.43 -7.75 9.36
N GLU A 56 5.45 -7.14 8.15
CA GLU A 56 6.38 -7.51 7.09
C GLU A 56 7.73 -6.83 7.25
N ASN A 57 7.76 -5.67 7.87
CA ASN A 57 8.97 -4.90 8.14
C ASN A 57 9.47 -5.11 9.57
N GLU A 58 8.57 -5.22 10.53
CA GLU A 58 8.86 -5.40 11.95
C GLU A 58 7.74 -6.17 12.62
N LEU A 59 8.09 -7.20 13.39
CA LEU A 59 7.10 -7.95 14.15
C LEU A 59 6.42 -7.04 15.17
N GLY A 60 5.10 -7.18 15.31
CA GLY A 60 4.30 -6.39 16.22
C GLY A 60 3.84 -5.05 15.66
N VAL A 61 4.30 -4.66 14.47
CA VAL A 61 3.92 -3.41 13.81
C VAL A 61 3.18 -3.68 12.51
N SER A 62 2.03 -3.07 12.35
CA SER A 62 1.23 -3.14 11.14
C SER A 62 0.94 -1.74 10.59
N CYS A 63 0.71 -1.64 9.29
CA CYS A 63 0.38 -0.38 8.63
C CYS A 63 -0.79 -0.56 7.68
N ILE A 64 -1.61 0.47 7.54
CA ILE A 64 -2.63 0.57 6.51
C ILE A 64 -2.29 1.78 5.66
N ALA A 65 -2.32 1.62 4.34
CA ALA A 65 -2.05 2.71 3.41
C ALA A 65 -3.13 2.77 2.34
N VAL A 66 -3.43 3.98 1.89
CA VAL A 66 -4.34 4.22 0.77
C VAL A 66 -3.71 5.21 -0.21
N PRO A 67 -4.04 5.10 -1.52
CA PRO A 67 -3.50 6.01 -2.50
C PRO A 67 -4.21 7.35 -2.49
N VAL A 68 -3.49 8.40 -2.90
CA VAL A 68 -4.04 9.71 -3.23
C VAL A 68 -3.89 9.88 -4.74
N PHE A 69 -4.99 10.12 -5.43
CA PHE A 69 -5.01 10.27 -6.89
C PHE A 69 -4.94 11.73 -7.30
N ASP A 70 -4.32 11.99 -8.45
CA ASP A 70 -4.31 13.31 -9.08
C ASP A 70 -5.31 13.40 -10.23
N ILE A 71 -5.34 14.54 -10.92
CA ILE A 71 -6.24 14.79 -12.06
C ILE A 71 -6.04 13.80 -13.21
N HIS A 72 -4.84 13.22 -13.34
CA HIS A 72 -4.51 12.23 -14.36
C HIS A 72 -4.72 10.79 -13.90
N HIS A 73 -5.37 10.58 -12.75
CA HIS A 73 -5.59 9.28 -12.15
C HIS A 73 -4.29 8.53 -11.81
N ARG A 74 -3.20 9.28 -11.61
CA ARG A 74 -1.94 8.75 -11.09
C ARG A 74 -1.93 8.86 -9.57
N VAL A 75 -0.97 8.18 -8.94
CA VAL A 75 -0.83 8.16 -7.48
C VAL A 75 0.48 8.85 -7.09
N PRO A 76 0.46 10.21 -6.96
CA PRO A 76 1.65 10.94 -6.54
C PRO A 76 1.96 10.75 -5.06
N TYR A 77 0.95 10.44 -4.24
CA TYR A 77 1.09 10.31 -2.80
C TYR A 77 0.32 9.11 -2.27
N ALA A 78 0.70 8.70 -1.08
CA ALA A 78 -0.04 7.73 -0.28
C ALA A 78 -0.10 8.25 1.15
N ILE A 79 -1.17 7.93 1.87
CA ILE A 79 -1.25 8.21 3.30
C ILE A 79 -1.39 6.89 4.04
N SER A 80 -0.77 6.81 5.20
CA SER A 80 -0.74 5.58 5.97
C SER A 80 -0.82 5.83 7.46
N ILE A 81 -1.24 4.80 8.18
CA ILE A 81 -1.22 4.74 9.63
C ILE A 81 -0.37 3.54 10.01
N SER A 82 0.63 3.76 10.87
CA SER A 82 1.44 2.70 11.47
C SER A 82 1.09 2.60 12.94
N LEU A 83 0.86 1.38 13.42
CA LEU A 83 0.50 1.15 14.81
C LEU A 83 0.89 -0.28 15.22
N SER A 84 0.80 -0.58 16.53
CA SER A 84 1.00 -1.95 16.97
C SER A 84 -0.11 -2.85 16.42
N THR A 85 0.23 -4.08 16.10
CA THR A 85 -0.75 -5.07 15.62
C THR A 85 -1.85 -5.29 16.64
N SER A 86 -1.53 -5.29 17.93
CA SER A 86 -2.53 -5.44 18.99
C SER A 86 -3.52 -4.27 19.00
N ARG A 87 -3.03 -3.06 18.79
CA ARG A 87 -3.89 -1.86 18.71
C ARG A 87 -4.79 -1.91 17.49
N LEU A 88 -4.24 -2.37 16.36
CA LEU A 88 -5.02 -2.56 15.13
C LEU A 88 -6.19 -3.52 15.38
N LYS A 89 -5.94 -4.63 16.08
CA LYS A 89 -7.00 -5.60 16.41
C LYS A 89 -8.06 -5.01 17.32
N GLN A 90 -7.67 -4.16 18.28
CA GLN A 90 -8.62 -3.48 19.17
C GLN A 90 -9.53 -2.51 18.44
N ILE A 91 -8.96 -1.70 17.55
CA ILE A 91 -9.71 -0.69 16.80
C ILE A 91 -10.49 -1.33 15.65
N GLY A 92 -9.88 -2.27 14.95
CA GLY A 92 -10.43 -2.91 13.75
C GLY A 92 -10.01 -2.20 12.46
N GLU A 93 -9.66 -3.00 11.44
CA GLU A 93 -9.18 -2.47 10.15
C GLU A 93 -10.19 -1.51 9.51
N LYS A 94 -11.48 -1.88 9.51
CA LYS A 94 -12.53 -1.07 8.89
C LYS A 94 -12.67 0.29 9.55
N ASN A 95 -12.51 0.35 10.87
CA ASN A 95 -12.63 1.58 11.63
C ASN A 95 -11.48 2.54 11.37
N LEU A 96 -10.31 2.03 11.02
CA LEU A 96 -9.15 2.83 10.61
C LEU A 96 -9.22 3.20 9.12
N LEU A 97 -9.66 2.27 8.30
CA LEU A 97 -9.68 2.44 6.85
C LEU A 97 -10.66 3.55 6.42
N LYS A 98 -11.81 3.63 7.06
CA LYS A 98 -12.82 4.63 6.71
C LYS A 98 -12.31 6.07 6.80
N PRO A 99 -11.79 6.57 7.95
CA PRO A 99 -11.28 7.94 8.01
C PRO A 99 -10.05 8.14 7.13
N LEU A 100 -9.23 7.10 6.94
CA LEU A 100 -8.07 7.17 6.07
C LEU A 100 -8.50 7.38 4.61
N ARG A 101 -9.51 6.64 4.14
CA ARG A 101 -10.08 6.82 2.80
C ARG A 101 -10.73 8.18 2.61
N GLU A 102 -11.45 8.66 3.61
CA GLU A 102 -12.09 9.98 3.55
C GLU A 102 -11.04 11.09 3.41
N THR A 103 -9.95 10.98 4.16
CA THR A 103 -8.84 11.94 4.07
C THR A 103 -8.16 11.87 2.71
N ALA A 104 -7.87 10.67 2.22
CA ALA A 104 -7.26 10.49 0.90
C ALA A 104 -8.15 11.02 -0.22
N GLU A 105 -9.45 10.81 -0.12
CA GLU A 105 -10.45 11.31 -1.07
C GLU A 105 -10.48 12.84 -1.07
N ALA A 106 -10.48 13.46 0.10
CA ALA A 106 -10.45 14.92 0.21
C ALA A 106 -9.19 15.51 -0.44
N ILE A 107 -8.02 14.91 -0.19
CA ILE A 107 -6.76 15.34 -0.82
C ILE A 107 -6.82 15.13 -2.33
N SER A 108 -7.31 13.98 -2.78
CA SER A 108 -7.44 13.66 -4.21
C SER A 108 -8.32 14.70 -4.92
N ASN A 109 -9.44 15.09 -4.31
CA ASN A 109 -10.32 16.11 -4.85
C ASN A 109 -9.62 17.48 -4.99
N GLU A 110 -8.80 17.85 -4.01
CA GLU A 110 -7.98 19.06 -4.08
C GLU A 110 -6.96 19.02 -5.21
N LEU A 111 -6.50 17.82 -5.59
CA LEU A 111 -5.58 17.61 -6.72
C LEU A 111 -6.31 17.47 -8.06
N GLY A 112 -7.62 17.68 -8.08
CA GLY A 112 -8.42 17.64 -9.30
C GLY A 112 -8.91 16.27 -9.72
N PHE A 113 -8.74 15.25 -8.88
CA PHE A 113 -9.25 13.91 -9.17
C PHE A 113 -10.78 13.92 -9.16
N THR A 114 -11.38 13.36 -10.20
CA THR A 114 -12.83 13.14 -10.27
C THR A 114 -13.10 11.69 -10.63
N LEU A 115 -14.05 11.10 -9.90
CA LEU A 115 -14.51 9.76 -10.24
C LEU A 115 -15.37 9.86 -11.50
N ARG A 116 -14.98 9.15 -12.56
CA ARG A 116 -15.80 9.05 -13.77
C ARG A 116 -16.77 7.90 -13.59
N VAL A 117 -18.01 8.25 -13.71
CA VAL A 117 -19.11 7.27 -13.68
C VAL A 117 -19.34 6.71 -15.08
#